data_1415f84a865e2ef00986eb1c81e2369a
#
_entry.id   1415f84a865e2ef00986eb1c81e2369a
#
_cell.length_a   1.000
_cell.length_b   1.000
_cell.length_c   1.000
_cell.angle_alpha   90.00
_cell.angle_beta   90.00
_cell.angle_gamma   90.00
#
_symmetry.space_group_name_H-M   'P 1'
#
loop_
_entity.id
_entity.type
_entity.pdbx_description
1 polymer ?
#
loop_
_entity_poly.entity_id
_entity_poly.type
_entity_poly.pdbx_seq_one_letter_code
_entity_poly.pdbx_strand_id
1 'polypeptide(L)'
;DVKDVLLLDVTPLSLGLETEGHIFTRLIDRNTTITTSKSQVFSTAADGQTTVEIHVLQGERQMAYDNKTLGRFQLTGIAPAPRGVPQIEATFSIDNNGIVNVSAKDKATGHEQQITITASTNLSEEEINQRVKEAEQFAEQDKKRREEVETLNRADSLIYETEKTMRDNADKLTDEDKNTVQTEIDAFKKVREGNNADEIKNAMEAFTQKVYAIFGKLYQQQAGTEGNPMDNGGAQPGSTNADGSVNADGSVE
;
A
#
# COMPACT_ATOMS: atom_id res chain seq x y z
N ASP A 1 -14.36 28.31 41.48
CA ASP A 1 -13.50 27.62 40.54
C ASP A 1 -14.36 27.11 39.39
N VAL A 2 -14.54 27.96 38.35
CA VAL A 2 -15.10 27.54 37.09
C VAL A 2 -14.01 26.75 36.39
N LYS A 3 -14.15 25.44 36.38
CA LYS A 3 -13.32 24.62 35.51
C LYS A 3 -13.71 25.00 34.08
N ASP A 4 -12.80 25.62 33.37
CA ASP A 4 -12.93 25.86 31.91
C ASP A 4 -13.09 24.49 31.23
N VAL A 5 -14.34 24.18 30.88
CA VAL A 5 -14.65 23.01 30.04
C VAL A 5 -14.34 23.42 28.62
N LEU A 6 -13.21 23.01 28.11
CA LEU A 6 -12.86 23.18 26.71
C LEU A 6 -13.74 22.26 25.87
N LEU A 7 -14.73 22.81 25.21
CA LEU A 7 -15.54 22.09 24.20
C LEU A 7 -14.74 22.02 22.92
N LEU A 8 -14.25 20.82 22.59
CA LEU A 8 -13.59 20.57 21.32
C LEU A 8 -14.58 19.90 20.36
N ASP A 9 -14.74 20.48 19.16
CA ASP A 9 -15.43 19.80 18.09
C ASP A 9 -14.55 18.69 17.51
N VAL A 10 -15.14 17.52 17.36
CA VAL A 10 -14.47 16.32 16.85
C VAL A 10 -15.30 15.68 15.73
N THR A 11 -14.62 14.86 14.91
CA THR A 11 -15.30 14.05 13.91
C THR A 11 -16.19 13.00 14.59
N PRO A 12 -17.47 12.89 14.21
CA PRO A 12 -18.39 11.92 14.82
C PRO A 12 -18.10 10.48 14.41
N LEU A 13 -17.64 10.28 13.17
CA LEU A 13 -17.26 9.01 12.58
C LEU A 13 -16.01 9.18 11.73
N SER A 14 -15.32 8.08 11.46
CA SER A 14 -14.14 8.06 10.59
C SER A 14 -14.52 8.36 9.14
N LEU A 15 -13.61 9.00 8.41
CA LEU A 15 -13.72 9.37 7.02
C LEU A 15 -12.61 8.73 6.20
N GLY A 16 -12.93 8.29 5.01
CA GLY A 16 -11.97 7.66 4.12
C GLY A 16 -12.53 7.35 2.75
N LEU A 17 -11.83 6.48 2.05
CA LEU A 17 -12.07 6.09 0.66
C LEU A 17 -12.28 4.58 0.54
N GLU A 18 -13.01 4.20 -0.51
CA GLU A 18 -12.98 2.83 -1.02
C GLU A 18 -11.69 2.58 -1.78
N THR A 19 -11.00 1.50 -1.44
CA THR A 19 -9.81 1.02 -2.12
C THR A 19 -10.02 -0.39 -2.67
N GLU A 20 -9.01 -0.96 -3.34
CA GLU A 20 -9.09 -2.26 -4.01
C GLU A 20 -9.69 -3.35 -3.12
N GLY A 21 -10.66 -4.09 -3.67
CA GLY A 21 -11.38 -5.14 -2.95
C GLY A 21 -12.52 -4.63 -2.06
N HIS A 22 -13.01 -3.42 -2.29
CA HIS A 22 -14.08 -2.77 -1.52
C HIS A 22 -13.73 -2.55 -0.05
N ILE A 23 -12.46 -2.31 0.23
CA ILE A 23 -11.96 -2.01 1.57
C ILE A 23 -12.18 -0.53 1.88
N PHE A 24 -12.62 -0.25 3.09
CA PHE A 24 -12.65 1.11 3.62
C PHE A 24 -11.30 1.50 4.19
N THR A 25 -10.62 2.43 3.54
CA THR A 25 -9.32 2.96 3.97
C THR A 25 -9.54 4.31 4.64
N ARG A 26 -9.28 4.37 5.93
CA ARG A 26 -9.48 5.58 6.74
C ARG A 26 -8.35 6.57 6.53
N LEU A 27 -8.69 7.85 6.40
CA LEU A 27 -7.75 8.96 6.43
C LEU A 27 -7.89 9.77 7.72
N ILE A 28 -9.12 9.99 8.18
CA ILE A 28 -9.39 10.72 9.42
C ILE A 28 -10.18 9.80 10.34
N ASP A 29 -9.63 9.54 11.53
CA ASP A 29 -10.28 8.70 12.53
C ASP A 29 -11.40 9.45 13.25
N ARG A 30 -12.37 8.68 13.75
CA ARG A 30 -13.39 9.18 14.67
C ARG A 30 -12.76 9.86 15.88
N ASN A 31 -13.41 10.89 16.42
CA ASN A 31 -12.94 11.70 17.53
C ASN A 31 -11.65 12.49 17.26
N THR A 32 -11.38 12.78 16.00
CA THR A 32 -10.30 13.70 15.62
C THR A 32 -10.78 15.13 15.79
N THR A 33 -10.00 15.95 16.48
CA THR A 33 -10.29 17.38 16.66
C THR A 33 -10.29 18.09 15.32
N ILE A 34 -11.34 18.86 15.04
CA ILE A 34 -11.40 19.73 13.87
C ILE A 34 -10.93 21.15 14.27
N THR A 35 -10.26 21.92 13.40
CA THR A 35 -9.99 21.66 12.01
C THR A 35 -8.87 20.63 11.82
N THR A 36 -8.92 19.87 10.73
CA THR A 36 -7.88 18.89 10.43
C THR A 36 -7.73 18.69 8.92
N SER A 37 -6.56 18.26 8.51
CA SER A 37 -6.28 17.86 7.13
C SER A 37 -5.36 16.64 7.12
N LYS A 38 -5.69 15.66 6.29
CA LYS A 38 -4.91 14.43 6.10
C LYS A 38 -4.82 14.10 4.63
N SER A 39 -3.64 13.67 4.21
CA SER A 39 -3.36 13.25 2.85
C SER A 39 -2.75 11.85 2.83
N GLN A 40 -3.07 11.10 1.77
CA GLN A 40 -2.47 9.80 1.50
C GLN A 40 -2.35 9.61 0.00
N VAL A 41 -1.26 8.98 -0.43
CA VAL A 41 -1.04 8.65 -1.83
C VAL A 41 -1.57 7.26 -2.14
N PHE A 42 -2.37 7.17 -3.20
CA PHE A 42 -2.92 5.95 -3.78
C PHE A 42 -2.39 5.78 -5.20
N SER A 43 -2.69 4.65 -5.80
CA SER A 43 -2.29 4.36 -7.17
C SER A 43 -3.40 3.67 -7.95
N THR A 44 -3.12 3.30 -9.20
CA THR A 44 -4.03 2.56 -10.06
C THR A 44 -3.99 1.06 -9.77
N ALA A 45 -5.10 0.37 -10.03
CA ALA A 45 -5.27 -1.07 -9.85
C ALA A 45 -5.09 -1.88 -11.15
N ALA A 46 -5.02 -1.21 -12.31
CA ALA A 46 -4.89 -1.84 -13.61
C ALA A 46 -3.87 -1.12 -14.49
N ASP A 47 -3.24 -1.88 -15.40
CA ASP A 47 -2.34 -1.32 -16.41
C ASP A 47 -3.10 -0.37 -17.35
N GLY A 48 -2.48 0.76 -17.68
CA GLY A 48 -3.03 1.74 -18.60
C GLY A 48 -4.27 2.48 -18.10
N GLN A 49 -4.58 2.40 -16.82
CA GLN A 49 -5.72 3.08 -16.23
C GLN A 49 -5.54 4.60 -16.26
N THR A 50 -6.50 5.30 -16.88
CA THR A 50 -6.47 6.76 -17.08
C THR A 50 -7.46 7.52 -16.22
N THR A 51 -8.31 6.82 -15.47
CA THR A 51 -9.34 7.38 -14.61
C THR A 51 -9.38 6.62 -13.30
N VAL A 52 -9.50 7.33 -12.17
CA VAL A 52 -9.78 6.75 -10.86
C VAL A 52 -11.07 7.33 -10.31
N GLU A 53 -11.91 6.48 -9.74
CA GLU A 53 -13.09 6.89 -8.99
C GLU A 53 -12.71 7.07 -7.52
N ILE A 54 -13.09 8.21 -6.97
CA ILE A 54 -12.95 8.52 -5.56
C ILE A 54 -14.31 8.37 -4.91
N HIS A 55 -14.47 7.32 -4.12
CA HIS A 55 -15.67 7.03 -3.37
C HIS A 55 -15.47 7.38 -1.89
N VAL A 56 -16.06 8.49 -1.47
CA VAL A 56 -15.90 9.05 -0.12
C VAL A 56 -16.90 8.40 0.82
N LEU A 57 -16.40 7.88 1.94
CA LEU A 57 -17.16 7.09 2.90
C LEU A 57 -17.00 7.64 4.32
N GLN A 58 -18.04 7.44 5.11
CA GLN A 58 -18.07 7.73 6.55
C GLN A 58 -18.58 6.53 7.32
N GLY A 59 -17.88 6.13 8.37
CA GLY A 59 -18.29 5.04 9.25
C GLY A 59 -17.14 4.33 9.92
N GLU A 60 -17.45 3.22 10.59
CA GLU A 60 -16.50 2.47 11.39
C GLU A 60 -16.32 1.01 10.92
N ARG A 61 -17.04 0.61 9.85
CA ARG A 61 -16.96 -0.74 9.30
C ARG A 61 -15.73 -0.90 8.41
N GLN A 62 -15.25 -2.12 8.27
CA GLN A 62 -14.03 -2.42 7.50
C GLN A 62 -14.26 -2.42 5.98
N MET A 63 -15.48 -2.78 5.54
CA MET A 63 -15.81 -2.84 4.12
C MET A 63 -16.57 -1.59 3.68
N ALA A 64 -16.27 -1.11 2.47
CA ALA A 64 -16.85 0.12 1.94
C ALA A 64 -18.37 0.11 1.91
N TYR A 65 -18.98 -1.00 1.51
CA TYR A 65 -20.44 -1.12 1.36
C TYR A 65 -21.22 -1.11 2.69
N ASP A 66 -20.56 -1.27 3.82
CA ASP A 66 -21.16 -1.18 5.16
C ASP A 66 -21.09 0.22 5.76
N ASN A 67 -20.47 1.16 5.07
CA ASN A 67 -20.33 2.55 5.49
C ASN A 67 -21.22 3.48 4.66
N LYS A 68 -21.43 4.69 5.16
CA LYS A 68 -22.23 5.69 4.46
C LYS A 68 -21.44 6.35 3.34
N THR A 69 -22.00 6.37 2.13
CA THR A 69 -21.46 7.16 1.01
C THR A 69 -21.74 8.63 1.23
N LEU A 70 -20.69 9.44 1.24
CA LEU A 70 -20.79 10.90 1.28
C LEU A 70 -20.79 11.53 -0.10
N GLY A 71 -20.08 10.94 -1.04
CA GLY A 71 -20.01 11.40 -2.41
C GLY A 71 -19.08 10.54 -3.26
N ARG A 72 -19.13 10.80 -4.57
CA ARG A 72 -18.28 10.16 -5.58
C ARG A 72 -17.83 11.20 -6.59
N PHE A 73 -16.60 11.11 -7.03
CA PHE A 73 -16.11 11.89 -8.16
C PHE A 73 -15.00 11.13 -8.88
N GLN A 74 -14.68 11.56 -10.08
CA GLN A 74 -13.66 10.92 -10.91
C GLN A 74 -12.51 11.88 -11.18
N LEU A 75 -11.29 11.38 -11.05
CA LEU A 75 -10.09 12.03 -11.56
C LEU A 75 -9.73 11.37 -12.90
N THR A 76 -9.77 12.15 -13.97
CA THR A 76 -9.47 11.74 -15.34
C THR A 76 -8.13 12.30 -15.80
N GLY A 77 -7.65 11.85 -16.97
CA GLY A 77 -6.43 12.39 -17.57
C GLY A 77 -5.14 11.89 -16.92
N ILE A 78 -5.19 10.76 -16.24
CA ILE A 78 -3.99 10.07 -15.75
C ILE A 78 -3.26 9.48 -16.96
N ALA A 79 -1.96 9.76 -17.08
CA ALA A 79 -1.14 9.19 -18.14
C ALA A 79 -1.10 7.66 -18.04
N PRO A 80 -1.34 6.92 -19.14
CA PRO A 80 -1.25 5.46 -19.13
C PRO A 80 0.10 4.99 -18.62
N ALA A 81 0.08 4.12 -17.63
CA ALA A 81 1.28 3.55 -17.01
C ALA A 81 0.95 2.16 -16.45
N PRO A 82 1.94 1.34 -16.11
CA PRO A 82 1.71 0.12 -15.36
C PRO A 82 0.98 0.39 -14.04
N ARG A 83 0.15 -0.56 -13.60
CA ARG A 83 -0.55 -0.44 -12.30
C ARG A 83 0.45 -0.15 -11.19
N GLY A 84 0.04 0.65 -10.23
CA GLY A 84 0.87 1.02 -9.08
C GLY A 84 1.92 2.10 -9.35
N VAL A 85 2.11 2.54 -10.60
CA VAL A 85 3.06 3.59 -10.97
C VAL A 85 2.49 5.00 -10.79
N PRO A 86 1.27 5.34 -11.24
CA PRO A 86 0.69 6.64 -11.00
C PRO A 86 0.57 6.93 -9.50
N GLN A 87 0.77 8.19 -9.11
CA GLN A 87 0.63 8.65 -7.73
C GLN A 87 -0.51 9.65 -7.63
N ILE A 88 -1.57 9.22 -6.96
CA ILE A 88 -2.78 10.02 -6.75
C ILE A 88 -2.85 10.38 -5.27
N GLU A 89 -2.68 11.67 -4.99
CA GLU A 89 -2.77 12.18 -3.62
C GLU A 89 -4.21 12.57 -3.31
N ALA A 90 -4.82 11.85 -2.36
CA ALA A 90 -6.11 12.20 -1.81
C ALA A 90 -5.92 13.00 -0.53
N THR A 91 -6.62 14.13 -0.42
CA THR A 91 -6.57 15.02 0.74
C THR A 91 -7.97 15.23 1.28
N PHE A 92 -8.16 14.94 2.56
CA PHE A 92 -9.37 15.23 3.32
C PHE A 92 -9.08 16.40 4.24
N SER A 93 -9.90 17.45 4.16
CA SER A 93 -9.85 18.57 5.09
C SER A 93 -11.22 18.88 5.65
N ILE A 94 -11.27 19.17 6.93
CA ILE A 94 -12.49 19.54 7.66
C ILE A 94 -12.25 20.91 8.27
N ASP A 95 -13.13 21.86 7.96
CA ASP A 95 -13.07 23.20 8.52
C ASP A 95 -13.79 23.30 9.89
N ASN A 96 -13.77 24.47 10.48
CA ASN A 96 -14.40 24.75 11.77
C ASN A 96 -15.94 24.66 11.75
N ASN A 97 -16.56 24.63 10.57
CA ASN A 97 -18.00 24.43 10.40
C ASN A 97 -18.36 22.95 10.16
N GLY A 98 -17.38 22.05 10.15
CA GLY A 98 -17.58 20.65 9.89
C GLY A 98 -17.76 20.32 8.40
N ILE A 99 -17.46 21.26 7.51
CA ILE A 99 -17.51 21.05 6.05
C ILE A 99 -16.29 20.23 5.64
N VAL A 100 -16.52 19.12 4.93
CA VAL A 100 -15.50 18.22 4.43
C VAL A 100 -15.20 18.53 2.98
N ASN A 101 -13.93 18.80 2.68
CA ASN A 101 -13.43 18.88 1.32
C ASN A 101 -12.53 17.67 1.06
N VAL A 102 -12.79 16.97 -0.05
CA VAL A 102 -11.97 15.86 -0.51
C VAL A 102 -11.44 16.19 -1.89
N SER A 103 -10.14 16.19 -2.05
CA SER A 103 -9.47 16.39 -3.33
C SER A 103 -8.64 15.16 -3.71
N ALA A 104 -8.49 14.95 -5.01
CA ALA A 104 -7.58 13.96 -5.57
C ALA A 104 -6.74 14.63 -6.65
N LYS A 105 -5.42 14.48 -6.55
CA LYS A 105 -4.45 15.10 -7.47
C LYS A 105 -3.51 14.05 -8.04
N ASP A 106 -3.41 14.02 -9.35
CA ASP A 106 -2.34 13.29 -10.03
C ASP A 106 -1.04 14.08 -9.91
N LYS A 107 -0.08 13.55 -9.16
CA LYS A 107 1.20 14.23 -8.89
C LYS A 107 2.07 14.41 -10.15
N ALA A 108 1.88 13.58 -11.16
CA ALA A 108 2.63 13.66 -12.41
C ALA A 108 2.10 14.73 -13.36
N THR A 109 0.78 14.84 -13.52
CA THR A 109 0.13 15.77 -14.46
C THR A 109 -0.32 17.09 -13.80
N GLY A 110 -0.50 17.07 -12.48
CA GLY A 110 -1.08 18.18 -11.73
C GLY A 110 -2.60 18.30 -11.85
N HIS A 111 -3.27 17.39 -12.57
CA HIS A 111 -4.71 17.35 -12.64
C HIS A 111 -5.30 17.07 -11.26
N GLU A 112 -6.31 17.84 -10.89
CA GLU A 112 -6.97 17.77 -9.60
C GLU A 112 -8.48 17.87 -9.75
N GLN A 113 -9.19 17.08 -8.96
CA GLN A 113 -10.65 17.18 -8.80
C GLN A 113 -10.97 17.18 -7.32
N GLN A 114 -12.08 17.78 -6.97
CA GLN A 114 -12.50 17.89 -5.58
C GLN A 114 -14.02 17.83 -5.45
N ILE A 115 -14.47 17.44 -4.27
CA ILE A 115 -15.86 17.48 -3.84
C ILE A 115 -15.95 18.17 -2.47
N THR A 116 -17.00 18.93 -2.27
CA THR A 116 -17.33 19.54 -0.97
C THR A 116 -18.59 18.89 -0.41
N ILE A 117 -18.49 18.39 0.82
CA ILE A 117 -19.57 17.71 1.52
C ILE A 117 -20.03 18.63 2.66
N THR A 118 -21.26 19.12 2.53
CA THR A 118 -21.85 20.06 3.47
C THR A 118 -22.52 19.36 4.66
N ALA A 119 -22.86 20.14 5.68
CA ALA A 119 -23.47 19.64 6.92
C ALA A 119 -24.85 18.95 6.76
N SER A 120 -25.49 19.05 5.57
CA SER A 120 -26.74 18.33 5.27
C SER A 120 -26.59 16.80 5.22
N THR A 121 -25.36 16.30 5.24
CA THR A 121 -25.04 14.87 5.35
C THR A 121 -24.83 14.42 6.78
N ASN A 122 -25.00 15.29 7.76
CA ASN A 122 -24.80 14.97 9.18
C ASN A 122 -25.75 13.88 9.62
N LEU A 123 -25.17 12.91 10.32
CA LEU A 123 -25.91 11.87 11.02
C LEU A 123 -26.45 12.41 12.35
N SER A 124 -27.62 11.92 12.77
CA SER A 124 -28.10 12.17 14.14
C SER A 124 -27.21 11.46 15.17
N GLU A 125 -27.28 11.88 16.42
CA GLU A 125 -26.55 11.22 17.51
C GLU A 125 -26.94 9.74 17.64
N GLU A 126 -28.21 9.41 17.42
CA GLU A 126 -28.69 8.01 17.41
C GLU A 126 -28.05 7.19 16.29
N GLU A 127 -28.00 7.76 15.08
CA GLU A 127 -27.36 7.10 13.94
C GLU A 127 -25.86 6.90 14.16
N ILE A 128 -25.17 7.86 14.76
CA ILE A 128 -23.76 7.75 15.11
C ILE A 128 -23.55 6.61 16.10
N ASN A 129 -24.32 6.59 17.17
CA ASN A 129 -24.24 5.56 18.21
C ASN A 129 -24.57 4.17 17.67
N GLN A 130 -25.55 4.07 16.78
CA GLN A 130 -25.92 2.82 16.11
C GLN A 130 -24.78 2.30 15.23
N ARG A 131 -24.15 3.14 14.42
CA ARG A 131 -23.03 2.74 13.58
C ARG A 131 -21.81 2.29 14.36
N VAL A 132 -21.50 2.95 15.45
CA VAL A 132 -20.43 2.55 16.38
C VAL A 132 -20.73 1.18 16.99
N LYS A 133 -21.95 0.99 17.45
CA LYS A 133 -22.39 -0.27 18.07
C LYS A 133 -22.39 -1.45 17.09
N GLU A 134 -22.86 -1.22 15.87
CA GLU A 134 -22.78 -2.21 14.78
C GLU A 134 -21.33 -2.58 14.46
N ALA A 135 -20.43 -1.60 14.38
CA ALA A 135 -19.01 -1.86 14.12
C ALA A 135 -18.37 -2.70 15.24
N GLU A 136 -18.71 -2.45 16.50
CA GLU A 136 -18.27 -3.27 17.63
C GLU A 136 -18.85 -4.69 17.56
N GLN A 137 -20.12 -4.81 17.24
CA GLN A 137 -20.80 -6.10 17.12
C GLN A 137 -20.22 -6.98 16.03
N PHE A 138 -19.84 -6.42 14.89
CA PHE A 138 -19.33 -7.15 13.74
C PHE A 138 -17.79 -7.09 13.63
N ALA A 139 -17.08 -6.57 14.62
CA ALA A 139 -15.64 -6.31 14.56
C ALA A 139 -14.82 -7.53 14.14
N GLU A 140 -15.06 -8.69 14.73
CA GLU A 140 -14.34 -9.94 14.41
C GLU A 140 -14.66 -10.45 13.00
N GLN A 141 -15.92 -10.41 12.61
CA GLN A 141 -16.36 -10.84 11.29
C GLN A 141 -15.80 -9.91 10.21
N ASP A 142 -15.86 -8.62 10.42
CA ASP A 142 -15.35 -7.61 9.51
C ASP A 142 -13.83 -7.70 9.35
N LYS A 143 -13.11 -7.89 10.45
CA LYS A 143 -11.67 -8.12 10.44
C LYS A 143 -11.30 -9.33 9.60
N LYS A 144 -11.96 -10.44 9.81
CA LYS A 144 -11.75 -11.65 9.01
C LYS A 144 -12.03 -11.41 7.54
N ARG A 145 -13.14 -10.75 7.22
CA ARG A 145 -13.49 -10.42 5.83
C ARG A 145 -12.43 -9.54 5.16
N ARG A 146 -11.95 -8.53 5.86
CA ARG A 146 -10.88 -7.67 5.37
C ARG A 146 -9.59 -8.45 5.12
N GLU A 147 -9.18 -9.30 6.05
CA GLU A 147 -7.99 -10.14 5.91
C GLU A 147 -8.09 -11.09 4.71
N GLU A 148 -9.27 -11.68 4.48
CA GLU A 148 -9.54 -12.50 3.30
C GLU A 148 -9.34 -11.70 2.00
N VAL A 149 -9.93 -10.51 1.90
CA VAL A 149 -9.82 -9.64 0.73
C VAL A 149 -8.37 -9.16 0.53
N GLU A 150 -7.68 -8.78 1.58
CA GLU A 150 -6.26 -8.38 1.51
C GLU A 150 -5.38 -9.53 1.02
N THR A 151 -5.70 -10.76 1.40
CA THR A 151 -5.00 -11.96 0.89
C THR A 151 -5.23 -12.15 -0.60
N LEU A 152 -6.46 -11.99 -1.08
CA LEU A 152 -6.79 -12.04 -2.51
C LEU A 152 -6.04 -10.96 -3.30
N ASN A 153 -6.04 -9.72 -2.82
CA ASN A 153 -5.33 -8.60 -3.45
C ASN A 153 -3.81 -8.85 -3.50
N ARG A 154 -3.25 -9.39 -2.43
CA ARG A 154 -1.82 -9.75 -2.38
C ARG A 154 -1.47 -10.85 -3.36
N ALA A 155 -2.32 -11.85 -3.51
CA ALA A 155 -2.15 -12.91 -4.50
C ALA A 155 -2.16 -12.35 -5.94
N ASP A 156 -3.11 -11.47 -6.26
CA ASP A 156 -3.19 -10.82 -7.57
C ASP A 156 -1.94 -9.97 -7.87
N SER A 157 -1.46 -9.23 -6.88
CA SER A 157 -0.23 -8.44 -7.00
C SER A 157 1.00 -9.33 -7.22
N LEU A 158 1.10 -10.43 -6.49
CA LEU A 158 2.22 -11.37 -6.62
C LEU A 158 2.25 -12.03 -7.99
N ILE A 159 1.10 -12.43 -8.53
CA ILE A 159 0.99 -12.96 -9.90
C ILE A 159 1.46 -11.92 -10.91
N TYR A 160 0.95 -10.69 -10.80
CA TYR A 160 1.32 -9.59 -11.69
C TYR A 160 2.82 -9.29 -11.67
N GLU A 161 3.40 -9.14 -10.48
CA GLU A 161 4.82 -8.84 -10.30
C GLU A 161 5.71 -9.98 -10.84
N THR A 162 5.31 -11.22 -10.65
CA THR A 162 6.03 -12.38 -11.17
C THR A 162 5.99 -12.43 -12.68
N GLU A 163 4.83 -12.23 -13.31
CA GLU A 163 4.69 -12.15 -14.76
C GLU A 163 5.51 -11.00 -15.35
N LYS A 164 5.50 -9.84 -14.68
CA LYS A 164 6.30 -8.68 -15.07
C LYS A 164 7.79 -8.96 -14.98
N THR A 165 8.27 -9.53 -13.88
CA THR A 165 9.67 -9.89 -13.69
C THR A 165 10.14 -10.89 -14.75
N MET A 166 9.31 -11.87 -15.10
CA MET A 166 9.60 -12.84 -16.16
C MET A 166 9.72 -12.17 -17.53
N ARG A 167 8.84 -11.23 -17.87
CA ARG A 167 8.92 -10.47 -19.13
C ARG A 167 10.16 -9.58 -19.19
N ASP A 168 10.44 -8.86 -18.11
CA ASP A 168 11.54 -7.89 -18.04
C ASP A 168 12.92 -8.58 -18.09
N ASN A 169 12.99 -9.87 -17.73
CA ASN A 169 14.23 -10.67 -17.74
C ASN A 169 14.17 -11.86 -18.69
N ALA A 170 13.33 -11.80 -19.71
CA ALA A 170 13.13 -12.90 -20.64
C ALA A 170 14.42 -13.32 -21.41
N ASP A 171 15.32 -12.38 -21.62
CA ASP A 171 16.64 -12.58 -22.25
C ASP A 171 17.67 -13.26 -21.34
N LYS A 172 17.45 -13.21 -20.02
CA LYS A 172 18.35 -13.74 -18.99
C LYS A 172 17.90 -15.09 -18.42
N LEU A 173 16.65 -15.46 -18.66
CA LEU A 173 16.07 -16.72 -18.20
C LEU A 173 16.26 -17.80 -19.26
N THR A 174 16.61 -19.03 -18.81
CA THR A 174 16.59 -20.19 -19.69
C THR A 174 15.16 -20.57 -20.05
N ASP A 175 14.97 -21.31 -21.13
CA ASP A 175 13.64 -21.81 -21.53
C ASP A 175 13.03 -22.73 -20.45
N GLU A 176 13.86 -23.49 -19.76
CA GLU A 176 13.47 -24.34 -18.63
C GLU A 176 12.94 -23.49 -17.46
N ASP A 177 13.68 -22.43 -17.10
CA ASP A 177 13.26 -21.50 -16.02
C ASP A 177 11.94 -20.80 -16.37
N LYS A 178 11.80 -20.32 -17.61
CA LYS A 178 10.55 -19.71 -18.09
C LYS A 178 9.37 -20.67 -18.01
N ASN A 179 9.56 -21.92 -18.47
CA ASN A 179 8.51 -22.93 -18.41
C ASN A 179 8.12 -23.28 -16.95
N THR A 180 9.11 -23.37 -16.07
CA THR A 180 8.88 -23.65 -14.66
C THR A 180 8.11 -22.53 -13.99
N VAL A 181 8.53 -21.26 -14.18
CA VAL A 181 7.83 -20.09 -13.61
C VAL A 181 6.41 -20.00 -14.19
N GLN A 182 6.23 -20.21 -15.49
CA GLN A 182 4.88 -20.18 -16.10
C GLN A 182 3.96 -21.26 -15.53
N THR A 183 4.48 -22.47 -15.33
CA THR A 183 3.72 -23.58 -14.74
C THR A 183 3.30 -23.25 -13.29
N GLU A 184 4.19 -22.65 -12.51
CA GLU A 184 3.87 -22.23 -11.14
C GLU A 184 2.85 -21.07 -11.13
N ILE A 185 2.96 -20.11 -12.03
CA ILE A 185 1.98 -19.02 -12.20
C ILE A 185 0.60 -19.61 -12.53
N ASP A 186 0.52 -20.52 -13.49
CA ASP A 186 -0.76 -21.10 -13.92
C ASP A 186 -1.41 -21.93 -12.79
N ALA A 187 -0.61 -22.69 -12.04
CA ALA A 187 -1.08 -23.42 -10.88
C ALA A 187 -1.59 -22.49 -9.77
N PHE A 188 -0.86 -21.41 -9.51
CA PHE A 188 -1.26 -20.44 -8.48
C PHE A 188 -2.52 -19.66 -8.89
N LYS A 189 -2.66 -19.29 -10.16
CA LYS A 189 -3.90 -18.67 -10.68
C LYS A 189 -5.13 -19.54 -10.43
N LYS A 190 -5.02 -20.85 -10.64
CA LYS A 190 -6.13 -21.79 -10.35
C LYS A 190 -6.52 -21.81 -8.87
N VAL A 191 -5.55 -21.80 -7.97
CA VAL A 191 -5.82 -21.71 -6.53
C VAL A 191 -6.49 -20.38 -6.20
N ARG A 192 -6.02 -19.27 -6.81
CA ARG A 192 -6.59 -17.92 -6.64
C ARG A 192 -8.07 -17.86 -7.08
N GLU A 193 -8.43 -18.51 -8.16
CA GLU A 193 -9.82 -18.59 -8.67
C GLU A 193 -10.78 -19.22 -7.67
N GLY A 194 -10.30 -20.11 -6.82
CA GLY A 194 -11.08 -20.76 -5.78
C GLY A 194 -11.56 -19.84 -4.65
N ASN A 195 -11.01 -18.64 -4.54
CA ASN A 195 -11.33 -17.61 -3.53
C ASN A 195 -11.24 -18.10 -2.05
N ASN A 196 -10.58 -19.21 -1.79
CA ASN A 196 -10.32 -19.68 -0.44
C ASN A 196 -9.04 -19.05 0.10
N ALA A 197 -9.18 -18.11 1.03
CA ALA A 197 -8.06 -17.32 1.55
C ALA A 197 -6.99 -18.19 2.23
N ASP A 198 -7.34 -19.23 2.94
CA ASP A 198 -6.40 -20.12 3.62
C ASP A 198 -5.58 -20.94 2.61
N GLU A 199 -6.24 -21.50 1.60
CA GLU A 199 -5.58 -22.23 0.51
C GLU A 199 -4.65 -21.29 -0.29
N ILE A 200 -5.10 -20.07 -0.59
CA ILE A 200 -4.33 -19.06 -1.30
C ILE A 200 -3.10 -18.67 -0.49
N LYS A 201 -3.22 -18.46 0.81
CA LYS A 201 -2.11 -18.10 1.69
C LYS A 201 -1.03 -19.17 1.72
N ASN A 202 -1.43 -20.44 1.84
CA ASN A 202 -0.50 -21.58 1.82
C ASN A 202 0.17 -21.73 0.44
N ALA A 203 -0.60 -21.60 -0.64
CA ALA A 203 -0.08 -21.69 -2.00
C ALA A 203 0.85 -20.51 -2.33
N MET A 204 0.58 -19.32 -1.80
CA MET A 204 1.39 -18.12 -1.98
C MET A 204 2.80 -18.31 -1.41
N GLU A 205 2.92 -18.91 -0.23
CA GLU A 205 4.21 -19.20 0.40
C GLU A 205 5.04 -20.18 -0.44
N ALA A 206 4.44 -21.28 -0.86
CA ALA A 206 5.09 -22.28 -1.70
C ALA A 206 5.49 -21.70 -3.08
N PHE A 207 4.60 -20.93 -3.69
CA PHE A 207 4.87 -20.23 -4.96
C PHE A 207 6.05 -19.26 -4.84
N THR A 208 6.05 -18.44 -3.81
CA THR A 208 7.10 -17.46 -3.55
C THR A 208 8.47 -18.14 -3.42
N GLN A 209 8.56 -19.21 -2.64
CA GLN A 209 9.81 -19.95 -2.47
C GLN A 209 10.37 -20.49 -3.80
N LYS A 210 9.51 -21.08 -4.63
CA LYS A 210 9.93 -21.66 -5.92
C LYS A 210 10.38 -20.57 -6.91
N VAL A 211 9.62 -19.48 -7.00
CA VAL A 211 9.93 -18.38 -7.91
C VAL A 211 11.20 -17.63 -7.48
N TYR A 212 11.39 -17.40 -6.20
CA TYR A 212 12.62 -16.81 -5.67
C TYR A 212 13.86 -17.67 -5.91
N ALA A 213 13.73 -19.00 -5.86
CA ALA A 213 14.85 -19.89 -6.18
C ALA A 213 15.33 -19.72 -7.64
N ILE A 214 14.40 -19.46 -8.55
CA ILE A 214 14.72 -19.22 -9.97
C ILE A 214 15.27 -17.82 -10.20
N PHE A 215 14.58 -16.79 -9.72
CA PHE A 215 15.03 -15.40 -9.89
C PHE A 215 16.28 -15.07 -9.08
N GLY A 216 16.53 -15.74 -7.97
CA GLY A 216 17.76 -15.59 -7.18
C GLY A 216 19.03 -15.96 -7.98
N LYS A 217 18.93 -16.92 -8.89
CA LYS A 217 20.02 -17.27 -9.79
C LYS A 217 20.37 -16.14 -10.76
N LEU A 218 19.36 -15.36 -11.20
CA LEU A 218 19.58 -14.20 -12.06
C LEU A 218 20.42 -13.12 -11.38
N TYR A 219 20.13 -12.84 -10.13
CA TYR A 219 20.87 -11.85 -9.35
C TYR A 219 22.29 -12.29 -9.03
N GLN A 220 22.51 -13.59 -8.80
CA GLN A 220 23.85 -14.13 -8.60
C GLN A 220 24.69 -14.10 -9.88
N GLN A 221 24.11 -14.34 -11.04
CA GLN A 221 24.80 -14.25 -12.32
C GLN A 221 25.17 -12.80 -12.68
N GLN A 222 24.36 -11.81 -12.30
CA GLN A 222 24.69 -10.40 -12.49
C GLN A 222 25.84 -9.94 -11.58
N ALA A 223 25.87 -10.41 -10.34
CA ALA A 223 26.96 -10.12 -9.41
C ALA A 223 28.29 -10.79 -9.79
N GLY A 224 28.24 -11.91 -10.53
CA GLY A 224 29.42 -12.61 -11.02
C GLY A 224 30.03 -12.07 -12.31
N THR A 225 29.33 -11.20 -13.04
CA THR A 225 29.85 -10.56 -14.27
C THR A 225 30.49 -9.19 -14.03
N GLU A 226 30.34 -8.60 -12.86
CA GLU A 226 31.14 -7.44 -12.43
C GLU A 226 32.29 -7.85 -11.53
N GLY A 227 32.97 -8.93 -11.87
CA GLY A 227 34.15 -9.47 -11.23
C GLY A 227 35.42 -9.13 -11.96
N ASN A 228 36.02 -8.01 -11.56
CA ASN A 228 37.47 -7.83 -11.46
C ASN A 228 38.37 -7.88 -12.73
N PRO A 229 38.87 -6.73 -13.17
CA PRO A 229 40.16 -6.69 -13.85
C PRO A 229 41.21 -6.07 -12.91
N MET A 230 41.78 -6.86 -12.00
CA MET A 230 43.12 -6.60 -11.46
C MET A 230 43.71 -7.88 -10.88
N ASP A 231 44.26 -8.68 -11.77
CA ASP A 231 45.41 -9.50 -11.45
C ASP A 231 46.54 -9.06 -12.36
N ASN A 232 47.55 -8.43 -11.83
CA ASN A 232 48.91 -8.71 -12.21
C ASN A 232 49.92 -7.99 -11.29
N GLY A 233 50.83 -8.73 -10.76
CA GLY A 233 52.09 -8.14 -10.30
C GLY A 233 52.56 -8.64 -8.93
N GLY A 234 53.24 -9.80 -8.96
CA GLY A 234 53.88 -10.37 -7.81
C GLY A 234 55.03 -9.53 -7.21
N ALA A 235 55.28 -9.75 -5.98
CA ALA A 235 56.58 -10.02 -5.36
C ALA A 235 56.45 -10.05 -3.85
N GLN A 236 56.84 -11.17 -3.29
CA GLN A 236 57.25 -11.37 -1.90
C GLN A 236 58.78 -11.21 -1.82
N PRO A 237 59.46 -11.21 -0.67
CA PRO A 237 59.11 -10.90 0.72
C PRO A 237 60.14 -9.99 1.43
N GLY A 238 59.83 -9.52 2.63
CA GLY A 238 60.84 -8.88 3.48
C GLY A 238 60.34 -8.60 4.90
N SER A 239 60.81 -9.43 5.81
CA SER A 239 60.66 -9.36 7.25
C SER A 239 61.18 -8.06 7.86
N THR A 240 60.67 -7.61 8.97
CA THR A 240 61.23 -7.49 10.31
C THR A 240 60.51 -6.46 11.16
N ASN A 241 60.07 -6.96 12.30
CA ASN A 241 60.11 -6.42 13.67
C ASN A 241 59.90 -4.99 14.05
N ALA A 242 58.98 -4.89 14.98
CA ALA A 242 59.14 -4.38 16.35
C ALA A 242 58.82 -2.90 16.65
N ASP A 243 57.94 -2.84 17.59
CA ASP A 243 58.02 -2.03 18.82
C ASP A 243 57.40 -0.62 18.82
N GLY A 244 56.49 -0.49 19.76
CA GLY A 244 56.59 0.53 20.80
C GLY A 244 55.54 1.64 20.83
N SER A 245 54.65 1.46 21.74
CA SER A 245 54.16 2.44 22.74
C SER A 245 53.16 3.57 22.35
N VAL A 246 52.04 3.43 22.99
CA VAL A 246 51.23 4.34 23.88
C VAL A 246 51.43 5.85 23.78
N ASN A 247 50.32 6.54 23.68
CA ASN A 247 49.64 7.50 24.58
C ASN A 247 48.65 8.32 23.76
N ALA A 248 47.40 8.33 24.07
CA ALA A 248 46.65 8.99 25.16
C ALA A 248 46.44 10.51 24.88
N ASP A 249 45.16 10.84 25.05
CA ASP A 249 44.60 12.20 25.28
C ASP A 249 44.31 13.05 24.05
N GLY A 250 43.15 13.61 23.86
CA GLY A 250 42.09 14.14 24.70
C GLY A 250 41.46 15.34 24.01
N SER A 251 40.13 15.38 24.16
CA SER A 251 39.25 16.56 24.22
C SER A 251 38.94 17.40 22.96
N VAL A 252 37.66 17.41 22.65
CA VAL A 252 36.65 18.50 22.67
C VAL A 252 36.93 19.75 21.80
N GLU A 253 36.13 19.92 20.79
CA GLU A 253 35.11 20.99 20.64
C GLU A 253 34.08 20.60 19.59
#